data_4da5a15b13445acabee109b38c619491
#
_entry.id   4da5a15b13445acabee109b38c619491
#
_cell.length_a   1.000
_cell.length_b   1.000
_cell.length_c   1.000
_cell.angle_alpha   90.00
_cell.angle_beta   90.00
_cell.angle_gamma   90.00
#
_symmetry.space_group_name_H-M   'P 1'
#
loop_
_entity.id
_entity.type
_entity.pdbx_description
1 polymer ?
#
loop_
_entity_poly.entity_id
_entity_poly.type
_entity_poly.pdbx_seq_one_letter_code
_entity_poly.pdbx_strand_id
1 'polypeptide(L)'
;MGDSQLWKQPVTYAAIGATQAEDLLRYPPRGYRPLVRRARIGHGTRRFEFAWTETLSWGIQRRSGFDVEIADTPPEVTAQAYVPIAFDDAGEPVAPTRSGAMTFGPDGTPFLVPGDSAVLRIPMVGLSAISSAVRVVYVIDEPNRKGFGYGTLRGHPESGEESFIVEQFPDGSVWLTITSLSRPSAWYWWMVYPILRAFQEMFTRRYLKALAGPLADGLSPELEG
;
A
#
# COMPACT_ATOMS: atom_id res chain seq x y z
N MET A 1 9.67 -19.69 -10.60
CA MET A 1 9.49 -19.95 -9.15
C MET A 1 8.01 -19.69 -8.92
N GLY A 2 7.21 -20.71 -8.59
CA GLY A 2 5.75 -20.58 -8.60
C GLY A 2 5.25 -19.58 -7.54
N ASP A 3 4.28 -18.78 -7.92
CA ASP A 3 3.63 -17.75 -7.07
C ASP A 3 3.00 -18.32 -5.79
N SER A 4 2.80 -19.64 -5.73
CA SER A 4 2.16 -20.38 -4.63
C SER A 4 2.96 -20.45 -3.32
N GLN A 5 4.15 -19.87 -3.22
CA GLN A 5 4.97 -19.91 -2.01
C GLN A 5 5.50 -18.53 -1.57
N LEU A 6 4.94 -17.44 -2.06
CA LEU A 6 5.38 -16.09 -1.67
C LEU A 6 5.25 -15.87 -0.16
N TRP A 7 4.24 -16.44 0.46
CA TRP A 7 3.99 -16.34 1.90
C TRP A 7 5.14 -16.88 2.78
N LYS A 8 5.99 -17.77 2.24
CA LYS A 8 7.18 -18.31 2.95
C LYS A 8 8.38 -17.36 2.91
N GLN A 9 8.38 -16.36 2.04
CA GLN A 9 9.52 -15.47 1.89
C GLN A 9 9.47 -14.36 2.96
N PRO A 10 10.57 -14.05 3.64
CA PRO A 10 10.62 -12.86 4.48
C PRO A 10 10.67 -11.60 3.62
N VAL A 11 10.22 -10.48 4.18
CA VAL A 11 10.48 -9.16 3.59
C VAL A 11 11.99 -8.89 3.55
N THR A 12 12.43 -8.05 2.62
CA THR A 12 13.87 -7.85 2.32
C THR A 12 14.56 -6.81 3.23
N TYR A 13 13.84 -6.27 4.21
CA TYR A 13 14.31 -5.19 5.10
C TYR A 13 13.86 -5.48 6.55
N ALA A 14 14.48 -4.80 7.52
CA ALA A 14 14.24 -5.06 8.95
C ALA A 14 13.27 -4.05 9.62
N ALA A 15 13.20 -2.81 9.07
CA ALA A 15 12.42 -1.74 9.68
C ALA A 15 10.94 -1.81 9.22
N ILE A 16 10.25 -2.90 9.57
CA ILE A 16 8.84 -3.12 9.21
C ILE A 16 7.98 -2.08 9.92
N GLY A 17 7.07 -1.42 9.18
CA GLY A 17 6.21 -0.36 9.69
C GLY A 17 6.88 1.03 9.73
N ALA A 18 8.11 1.16 9.26
CA ALA A 18 8.84 2.43 9.31
C ALA A 18 8.15 3.56 8.52
N THR A 19 7.34 3.25 7.52
CA THR A 19 6.57 4.26 6.77
C THR A 19 5.46 4.92 7.59
N GLN A 20 5.18 4.44 8.81
CA GLN A 20 4.25 5.06 9.76
C GLN A 20 4.93 6.06 10.69
N ALA A 21 6.28 6.06 10.76
CA ALA A 21 7.02 6.95 11.66
C ALA A 21 6.91 8.41 11.21
N GLU A 22 6.45 9.28 12.10
CA GLU A 22 6.28 10.73 11.83
C GLU A 22 7.61 11.41 11.52
N ASP A 23 8.69 10.92 12.11
CA ASP A 23 10.04 11.46 11.99
C ASP A 23 10.89 10.73 10.93
N LEU A 24 10.29 9.90 10.08
CA LEU A 24 10.98 9.11 9.06
C LEU A 24 11.89 9.95 8.16
N LEU A 25 11.46 11.16 7.77
CA LEU A 25 12.26 12.05 6.94
C LEU A 25 13.50 12.59 7.67
N ARG A 26 13.42 12.71 9.01
CA ARG A 26 14.49 13.23 9.85
C ARG A 26 15.47 12.14 10.27
N TYR A 27 14.95 10.94 10.53
CA TYR A 27 15.73 9.80 11.04
C TYR A 27 15.48 8.51 10.24
N PRO A 28 15.79 8.50 8.94
CA PRO A 28 15.58 7.30 8.15
C PRO A 28 16.51 6.17 8.60
N PRO A 29 16.08 4.92 8.51
CA PRO A 29 16.96 3.77 8.70
C PRO A 29 18.21 3.86 7.80
N ARG A 30 19.35 3.49 8.37
CA ARG A 30 20.66 3.65 7.69
C ARG A 30 20.68 2.96 6.32
N GLY A 31 21.05 3.73 5.30
CA GLY A 31 21.18 3.25 3.92
C GLY A 31 19.89 3.25 3.12
N TYR A 32 18.77 3.63 3.74
CA TYR A 32 17.49 3.81 3.06
C TYR A 32 17.22 5.28 2.74
N ARG A 33 16.41 5.49 1.71
CA ARG A 33 15.97 6.82 1.31
C ARG A 33 14.47 6.94 1.48
N PRO A 34 14.01 7.82 2.37
CA PRO A 34 12.60 8.09 2.53
C PRO A 34 12.09 9.04 1.45
N LEU A 35 10.84 8.85 1.06
CA LEU A 35 10.08 9.74 0.19
C LEU A 35 8.69 9.88 0.76
N VAL A 36 8.19 11.11 0.88
CA VAL A 36 6.79 11.38 1.20
C VAL A 36 6.22 12.27 0.11
N ARG A 37 5.06 11.86 -0.43
CA ARG A 37 4.29 12.64 -1.40
C ARG A 37 2.84 12.68 -0.97
N ARG A 38 2.22 13.82 -1.09
CA ARG A 38 0.83 14.02 -0.71
C ARG A 38 0.10 14.83 -1.76
N ALA A 39 -1.13 14.44 -2.07
CA ALA A 39 -2.00 15.18 -2.97
C ALA A 39 -3.43 15.18 -2.45
N ARG A 40 -4.13 16.31 -2.65
CA ARG A 40 -5.57 16.36 -2.47
C ARG A 40 -6.23 15.64 -3.65
N ILE A 41 -7.03 14.61 -3.33
CA ILE A 41 -7.72 13.78 -4.33
C ILE A 41 -9.21 14.11 -4.46
N GLY A 42 -9.72 15.01 -3.62
CA GLY A 42 -11.10 15.48 -3.70
C GLY A 42 -11.64 16.01 -2.38
N HIS A 43 -12.95 15.89 -2.21
CA HIS A 43 -13.70 16.41 -1.06
C HIS A 43 -14.96 15.57 -0.79
N GLY A 44 -15.33 15.47 0.47
CA GLY A 44 -16.57 14.84 0.96
C GLY A 44 -16.48 13.33 1.16
N THR A 45 -17.47 12.80 1.89
CA THR A 45 -17.52 11.39 2.33
C THR A 45 -17.50 10.42 1.16
N ARG A 46 -18.27 10.67 0.09
CA ARG A 46 -18.28 9.80 -1.11
C ARG A 46 -16.88 9.66 -1.74
N ARG A 47 -16.10 10.76 -1.75
CA ARG A 47 -14.71 10.70 -2.23
C ARG A 47 -13.84 9.86 -1.31
N PHE A 48 -13.99 10.02 0.01
CA PHE A 48 -13.25 9.24 0.99
C PHE A 48 -13.58 7.75 0.88
N GLU A 49 -14.86 7.40 0.80
CA GLU A 49 -15.32 6.00 0.65
C GLU A 49 -14.76 5.35 -0.61
N PHE A 50 -14.89 6.01 -1.74
CA PHE A 50 -14.29 5.53 -2.99
C PHE A 50 -12.78 5.33 -2.85
N ALA A 51 -12.08 6.32 -2.30
CA ALA A 51 -10.62 6.31 -2.26
C ALA A 51 -10.06 5.22 -1.35
N TRP A 52 -10.63 5.05 -0.15
CA TRP A 52 -10.13 4.00 0.76
C TRP A 52 -10.51 2.59 0.27
N THR A 53 -11.69 2.41 -0.31
CA THR A 53 -12.11 1.13 -0.91
C THR A 53 -11.15 0.70 -2.02
N GLU A 54 -10.85 1.60 -2.96
CA GLU A 54 -9.86 1.35 -4.01
C GLU A 54 -8.47 1.08 -3.42
N THR A 55 -8.07 1.82 -2.39
CA THR A 55 -6.77 1.63 -1.74
C THR A 55 -6.67 0.23 -1.13
N LEU A 56 -7.65 -0.19 -0.34
CA LEU A 56 -7.63 -1.49 0.34
C LEU A 56 -7.91 -2.70 -0.58
N SER A 57 -8.09 -2.50 -1.88
CA SER A 57 -8.29 -3.55 -2.88
C SER A 57 -7.27 -3.54 -4.03
N TRP A 58 -6.08 -2.96 -3.82
CA TRP A 58 -5.06 -2.76 -4.87
C TRP A 58 -5.50 -1.83 -6.02
N GLY A 59 -6.55 -1.08 -5.86
CA GLY A 59 -7.11 -0.21 -6.92
C GLY A 59 -6.13 0.88 -7.35
N ILE A 60 -5.33 1.44 -6.45
CA ILE A 60 -4.28 2.42 -6.79
C ILE A 60 -3.29 1.81 -7.78
N GLN A 61 -2.81 0.60 -7.52
CA GLN A 61 -1.84 -0.08 -8.37
C GLN A 61 -2.46 -0.41 -9.74
N ARG A 62 -3.65 -1.02 -9.76
CA ARG A 62 -4.36 -1.34 -11.01
C ARG A 62 -4.63 -0.09 -11.86
N ARG A 63 -5.14 0.99 -11.26
CA ARG A 63 -5.41 2.27 -11.95
C ARG A 63 -4.13 2.96 -12.43
N SER A 64 -2.99 2.61 -11.85
CA SER A 64 -1.68 3.13 -12.26
C SER A 64 -1.02 2.31 -13.36
N GLY A 65 -1.68 1.24 -13.82
CA GLY A 65 -1.23 0.42 -14.94
C GLY A 65 -0.44 -0.84 -14.54
N PHE A 66 -0.54 -1.24 -13.26
CA PHE A 66 -0.03 -2.54 -12.84
C PHE A 66 -1.07 -3.63 -13.07
N ASP A 67 -0.61 -4.77 -13.55
CA ASP A 67 -1.31 -6.04 -13.38
C ASP A 67 -0.99 -6.57 -11.98
N VAL A 68 -2.04 -6.84 -11.21
CA VAL A 68 -1.92 -7.26 -9.80
C VAL A 68 -2.41 -8.69 -9.68
N GLU A 69 -1.48 -9.60 -9.48
CA GLU A 69 -1.76 -11.01 -9.22
C GLU A 69 -1.66 -11.27 -7.71
N ILE A 70 -2.82 -11.55 -7.09
CA ILE A 70 -2.88 -11.86 -5.65
C ILE A 70 -2.39 -13.29 -5.45
N ALA A 71 -1.41 -13.47 -4.59
CA ALA A 71 -0.89 -14.79 -4.25
C ALA A 71 -1.81 -15.46 -3.22
N ASP A 72 -2.02 -16.75 -3.42
CA ASP A 72 -2.76 -17.55 -2.46
C ASP A 72 -1.95 -17.71 -1.16
N THR A 73 -2.48 -17.16 -0.07
CA THR A 73 -1.85 -17.20 1.26
C THR A 73 -2.73 -18.03 2.19
N PRO A 74 -2.20 -19.11 2.78
CA PRO A 74 -2.98 -19.90 3.72
C PRO A 74 -3.53 -19.06 4.88
N PRO A 75 -4.80 -19.26 5.28
CA PRO A 75 -5.44 -18.46 6.33
C PRO A 75 -4.67 -18.49 7.66
N GLU A 76 -4.01 -19.60 7.97
CA GLU A 76 -3.21 -19.75 9.19
C GLU A 76 -2.00 -18.81 9.20
N VAL A 77 -1.44 -18.50 8.02
CA VAL A 77 -0.31 -17.58 7.88
C VAL A 77 -0.77 -16.15 8.04
N THR A 78 -1.89 -15.80 7.42
CA THR A 78 -2.49 -14.47 7.55
C THR A 78 -2.88 -14.19 9.02
N ALA A 79 -3.39 -15.20 9.73
CA ALA A 79 -3.72 -15.10 11.15
C ALA A 79 -2.50 -14.91 12.08
N GLN A 80 -1.30 -15.28 11.60
CA GLN A 80 -0.03 -15.14 12.34
C GLN A 80 0.82 -13.95 11.86
N ALA A 81 0.34 -13.19 10.87
CA ALA A 81 1.07 -12.04 10.37
C ALA A 81 1.32 -11.03 11.51
N TYR A 82 2.53 -10.50 11.55
CA TYR A 82 2.90 -9.50 12.52
C TYR A 82 2.02 -8.26 12.37
N VAL A 83 1.23 -8.00 13.38
CA VAL A 83 0.49 -6.74 13.52
C VAL A 83 1.32 -5.87 14.48
N PRO A 84 1.76 -4.67 14.06
CA PRO A 84 2.42 -3.74 14.96
C PRO A 84 1.53 -3.52 16.20
N ILE A 85 2.12 -3.64 17.39
CA ILE A 85 1.41 -3.30 18.62
C ILE A 85 1.26 -1.79 18.64
N ALA A 86 0.02 -1.30 18.56
CA ALA A 86 -0.31 0.08 18.83
C ALA A 86 -0.30 0.32 20.35
N PHE A 87 0.11 1.52 20.77
CA PHE A 87 0.05 1.95 22.14
C PHE A 87 -0.95 3.10 22.24
N ASP A 88 -1.71 3.15 23.31
CA ASP A 88 -2.60 4.28 23.61
C ASP A 88 -1.80 5.49 24.17
N ASP A 89 -2.52 6.58 24.45
CA ASP A 89 -1.90 7.80 25.00
C ASP A 89 -1.28 7.60 26.39
N ALA A 90 -1.61 6.51 27.09
CA ALA A 90 -1.01 6.13 28.36
C ALA A 90 0.22 5.23 28.19
N GLY A 91 0.56 4.84 26.95
CA GLY A 91 1.66 3.95 26.64
C GLY A 91 1.35 2.47 26.89
N GLU A 92 0.08 2.11 27.07
CA GLU A 92 -0.35 0.73 27.21
C GLU A 92 -0.58 0.08 25.83
N PRO A 93 -0.21 -1.20 25.65
CA PRO A 93 -0.42 -1.88 24.38
C PRO A 93 -1.92 -2.08 24.09
N VAL A 94 -2.37 -1.53 22.97
CA VAL A 94 -3.72 -1.74 22.48
C VAL A 94 -3.77 -3.05 21.71
N ALA A 95 -4.66 -3.95 22.12
CA ALA A 95 -4.87 -5.20 21.39
C ALA A 95 -5.31 -4.86 19.95
N PRO A 96 -4.67 -5.43 18.92
CA PRO A 96 -5.09 -5.21 17.55
C PRO A 96 -6.55 -5.66 17.41
N THR A 97 -7.40 -4.75 16.97
CA THR A 97 -8.80 -5.07 16.66
C THR A 97 -8.79 -5.99 15.45
N ARG A 98 -8.75 -7.29 15.68
CA ARG A 98 -8.97 -8.28 14.62
C ARG A 98 -10.44 -8.18 14.23
N SER A 99 -10.74 -7.41 13.21
CA SER A 99 -11.99 -7.57 12.50
C SER A 99 -11.93 -8.94 11.82
N GLY A 100 -12.47 -9.95 12.48
CA GLY A 100 -12.50 -11.33 11.97
C GLY A 100 -13.46 -11.53 10.81
N ALA A 101 -14.12 -10.48 10.34
CA ALA A 101 -14.96 -10.51 9.16
C ALA A 101 -14.11 -10.06 7.96
N MET A 102 -13.91 -10.96 7.00
CA MET A 102 -13.39 -10.60 5.69
C MET A 102 -14.37 -9.59 5.08
N THR A 103 -13.95 -8.33 5.00
CA THR A 103 -14.77 -7.26 4.44
C THR A 103 -14.48 -7.21 2.95
N PHE A 104 -15.52 -7.15 2.14
CA PHE A 104 -15.40 -7.14 0.69
C PHE A 104 -15.71 -5.75 0.15
N GLY A 105 -15.00 -5.37 -0.89
CA GLY A 105 -15.33 -4.19 -1.68
C GLY A 105 -16.64 -4.37 -2.47
N PRO A 106 -17.14 -3.28 -3.10
CA PRO A 106 -18.38 -3.32 -3.86
C PRO A 106 -18.36 -4.30 -5.05
N ASP A 107 -17.18 -4.63 -5.55
CA ASP A 107 -16.94 -5.59 -6.63
C ASP A 107 -16.71 -7.04 -6.15
N GLY A 108 -16.90 -7.30 -4.84
CA GLY A 108 -16.64 -8.60 -4.24
C GLY A 108 -15.15 -8.92 -4.02
N THR A 109 -14.23 -7.99 -4.28
CA THR A 109 -12.81 -8.16 -3.98
C THR A 109 -12.59 -8.06 -2.47
N PRO A 110 -11.93 -9.04 -1.82
CA PRO A 110 -11.64 -8.95 -0.39
C PRO A 110 -10.69 -7.79 -0.11
N PHE A 111 -10.91 -7.09 0.99
CA PHE A 111 -9.97 -6.06 1.44
C PHE A 111 -8.69 -6.69 1.98
N LEU A 112 -7.62 -5.95 1.79
CA LEU A 112 -6.28 -6.33 2.21
C LEU A 112 -6.19 -6.52 3.72
N VAL A 113 -5.46 -7.57 4.10
CA VAL A 113 -5.08 -7.83 5.48
C VAL A 113 -3.56 -8.00 5.58
N PRO A 114 -2.93 -7.75 6.73
CA PRO A 114 -1.52 -8.03 6.94
C PRO A 114 -1.21 -9.49 6.62
N GLY A 115 -0.15 -9.73 5.85
CA GLY A 115 0.24 -11.07 5.38
C GLY A 115 -0.14 -11.36 3.92
N ASP A 116 -1.13 -10.67 3.35
CA ASP A 116 -1.47 -10.79 1.93
C ASP A 116 -0.26 -10.49 1.07
N SER A 117 -0.06 -11.30 0.05
CA SER A 117 1.05 -11.15 -0.88
C SER A 117 0.53 -11.00 -2.31
N ALA A 118 1.24 -10.21 -3.12
CA ALA A 118 0.90 -10.01 -4.51
C ALA A 118 2.15 -9.88 -5.38
N VAL A 119 1.99 -10.16 -6.67
CA VAL A 119 2.96 -9.82 -7.70
C VAL A 119 2.44 -8.65 -8.50
N LEU A 120 3.15 -7.55 -8.43
CA LEU A 120 2.88 -6.34 -9.22
C LEU A 120 3.68 -6.44 -10.53
N ARG A 121 2.98 -6.52 -11.66
CA ARG A 121 3.62 -6.57 -12.99
C ARG A 121 3.38 -5.28 -13.73
N ILE A 122 4.48 -4.74 -14.29
CA ILE A 122 4.42 -3.60 -15.19
C ILE A 122 4.52 -4.15 -16.60
N PRO A 123 3.44 -4.11 -17.41
CA PRO A 123 3.53 -4.50 -18.81
C PRO A 123 4.44 -3.54 -19.57
N MET A 124 5.48 -4.06 -20.22
CA MET A 124 6.38 -3.27 -21.04
C MET A 124 6.26 -3.73 -22.51
N VAL A 125 6.01 -2.76 -23.40
CA VAL A 125 5.94 -3.07 -24.84
C VAL A 125 7.34 -3.46 -25.36
N GLY A 126 7.44 -4.67 -25.90
CA GLY A 126 8.69 -5.18 -26.50
C GLY A 126 9.76 -5.67 -25.52
N LEU A 127 9.48 -5.69 -24.22
CA LEU A 127 10.38 -6.17 -23.17
C LEU A 127 9.63 -7.10 -22.21
N SER A 128 10.38 -7.92 -21.48
CA SER A 128 9.78 -8.72 -20.39
C SER A 128 9.20 -7.81 -19.32
N ALA A 129 8.00 -8.13 -18.84
CA ALA A 129 7.36 -7.40 -17.75
C ALA A 129 8.26 -7.37 -16.51
N ILE A 130 8.35 -6.22 -15.87
CA ILE A 130 9.00 -6.12 -14.56
C ILE A 130 7.99 -6.65 -13.54
N SER A 131 8.37 -7.72 -12.85
CA SER A 131 7.58 -8.32 -11.79
C SER A 131 8.19 -8.02 -10.43
N SER A 132 7.36 -7.56 -9.51
CA SER A 132 7.76 -7.14 -8.16
C SER A 132 6.85 -7.81 -7.14
N ALA A 133 7.40 -8.77 -6.38
CA ALA A 133 6.66 -9.43 -5.32
C ALA A 133 6.66 -8.58 -4.05
N VAL A 134 5.49 -8.44 -3.44
CA VAL A 134 5.27 -7.61 -2.25
C VAL A 134 4.37 -8.32 -1.25
N ARG A 135 4.44 -7.88 0.02
CA ARG A 135 3.56 -8.34 1.09
C ARG A 135 3.02 -7.18 1.88
N VAL A 136 1.72 -7.20 2.16
CA VAL A 136 1.08 -6.27 3.09
C VAL A 136 1.64 -6.51 4.49
N VAL A 137 2.21 -5.47 5.08
CA VAL A 137 2.85 -5.54 6.41
C VAL A 137 2.00 -4.91 7.48
N TYR A 138 1.13 -3.96 7.12
CA TYR A 138 0.12 -3.41 8.00
C TYR A 138 -1.07 -2.85 7.20
N VAL A 139 -2.20 -2.73 7.87
CA VAL A 139 -3.40 -2.04 7.40
C VAL A 139 -3.83 -1.05 8.48
N ILE A 140 -4.25 0.14 8.06
CA ILE A 140 -4.85 1.16 8.91
C ILE A 140 -6.32 1.24 8.57
N ASP A 141 -7.18 1.10 9.59
CA ASP A 141 -8.64 1.14 9.47
C ASP A 141 -9.24 1.99 10.59
N GLU A 142 -9.02 3.30 10.50
CA GLU A 142 -9.53 4.33 11.39
C GLU A 142 -10.71 5.05 10.72
N PRO A 143 -11.61 5.71 11.47
CA PRO A 143 -12.78 6.37 10.90
C PRO A 143 -12.49 7.35 9.75
N ASN A 144 -11.42 8.15 9.88
CA ASN A 144 -11.07 9.20 8.92
C ASN A 144 -9.70 8.96 8.24
N ARG A 145 -9.07 7.80 8.50
CA ARG A 145 -7.74 7.48 8.00
C ARG A 145 -7.65 5.98 7.71
N LYS A 146 -7.54 5.63 6.43
CA LYS A 146 -7.52 4.23 6.00
C LYS A 146 -6.43 4.01 4.95
N GLY A 147 -5.86 2.82 4.95
CA GLY A 147 -4.85 2.46 3.97
C GLY A 147 -3.98 1.29 4.41
N PHE A 148 -2.87 1.08 3.73
CA PHE A 148 -1.97 -0.02 4.00
C PHE A 148 -0.52 0.30 3.62
N GLY A 149 0.39 -0.50 4.16
CA GLY A 149 1.78 -0.55 3.73
C GLY A 149 2.17 -1.94 3.27
N TYR A 150 2.96 -2.02 2.21
CA TYR A 150 3.57 -3.27 1.78
C TYR A 150 5.09 -3.21 1.81
N GLY A 151 5.70 -4.35 2.12
CA GLY A 151 7.13 -4.57 2.05
C GLY A 151 7.53 -5.40 0.84
N THR A 152 8.72 -5.15 0.32
CA THR A 152 9.26 -5.88 -0.83
C THR A 152 9.70 -7.29 -0.44
N LEU A 153 9.47 -8.27 -1.32
CA LEU A 153 9.95 -9.63 -1.23
C LEU A 153 11.18 -9.85 -2.12
N ARG A 154 11.78 -11.05 -2.02
CA ARG A 154 12.97 -11.40 -2.81
C ARG A 154 12.67 -11.31 -4.32
N GLY A 155 13.60 -10.72 -5.06
CA GLY A 155 13.47 -10.50 -6.52
C GLY A 155 12.95 -9.11 -6.89
N HIS A 156 12.51 -8.31 -5.91
CA HIS A 156 12.17 -6.93 -6.13
C HIS A 156 13.43 -6.09 -6.43
N PRO A 157 13.41 -5.14 -7.39
CA PRO A 157 14.56 -4.26 -7.71
C PRO A 157 15.01 -3.40 -6.52
N GLU A 158 14.07 -3.03 -5.66
CA GLU A 158 14.32 -2.28 -4.43
C GLU A 158 14.04 -3.14 -3.19
N SER A 159 14.71 -2.81 -2.09
CA SER A 159 14.44 -3.36 -0.76
C SER A 159 13.85 -2.25 0.10
N GLY A 160 12.66 -2.47 0.66
CA GLY A 160 12.00 -1.47 1.49
C GLY A 160 10.50 -1.62 1.61
N GLU A 161 9.85 -0.52 1.95
CA GLU A 161 8.43 -0.44 2.27
C GLU A 161 7.78 0.75 1.55
N GLU A 162 6.55 0.61 1.12
CA GLU A 162 5.73 1.68 0.57
C GLU A 162 4.33 1.63 1.15
N SER A 163 3.77 2.79 1.47
CA SER A 163 2.43 2.92 2.03
C SER A 163 1.56 3.90 1.28
N PHE A 164 0.26 3.65 1.34
CA PHE A 164 -0.80 4.42 0.69
C PHE A 164 -1.88 4.68 1.73
N ILE A 165 -1.99 5.93 2.17
CA ILE A 165 -2.91 6.33 3.23
C ILE A 165 -3.86 7.40 2.70
N VAL A 166 -5.14 7.15 2.82
CA VAL A 166 -6.22 8.10 2.50
C VAL A 166 -6.74 8.69 3.79
N GLU A 167 -6.81 10.02 3.85
CA GLU A 167 -7.28 10.76 5.03
C GLU A 167 -8.36 11.76 4.64
N GLN A 168 -9.43 11.82 5.44
CA GLN A 168 -10.44 12.87 5.38
C GLN A 168 -10.28 13.84 6.53
N PHE A 169 -10.15 15.13 6.23
CA PHE A 169 -10.00 16.20 7.22
C PHE A 169 -11.34 16.79 7.60
N PRO A 170 -11.41 17.53 8.75
CA PRO A 170 -12.65 18.17 9.21
C PRO A 170 -13.26 19.16 8.23
N ASP A 171 -12.45 19.78 7.36
CA ASP A 171 -12.91 20.63 6.26
C ASP A 171 -13.50 19.86 5.08
N GLY A 172 -13.61 18.52 5.19
CA GLY A 172 -14.09 17.63 4.16
C GLY A 172 -13.08 17.31 3.06
N SER A 173 -11.89 17.90 3.07
CA SER A 173 -10.86 17.59 2.09
C SER A 173 -10.35 16.16 2.25
N VAL A 174 -10.14 15.46 1.12
CA VAL A 174 -9.62 14.09 1.07
C VAL A 174 -8.26 14.08 0.41
N TRP A 175 -7.31 13.46 1.09
CA TRP A 175 -5.91 13.43 0.70
C TRP A 175 -5.39 12.01 0.58
N LEU A 176 -4.52 11.78 -0.39
CA LEU A 176 -3.70 10.58 -0.50
C LEU A 176 -2.26 10.93 -0.14
N THR A 177 -1.71 10.22 0.85
CA THR A 177 -0.30 10.28 1.23
C THR A 177 0.38 8.98 0.82
N ILE A 178 1.48 9.09 0.09
CA ILE A 178 2.35 7.97 -0.28
C ILE A 178 3.66 8.18 0.44
N THR A 179 4.05 7.21 1.24
CA THR A 179 5.35 7.19 1.91
C THR A 179 6.12 5.97 1.44
N SER A 180 7.36 6.16 1.03
CA SER A 180 8.24 5.05 0.70
C SER A 180 9.57 5.16 1.41
N LEU A 181 10.14 4.00 1.71
CA LEU A 181 11.45 3.84 2.31
C LEU A 181 12.17 2.74 1.52
N SER A 182 13.11 3.09 0.66
CA SER A 182 13.73 2.11 -0.21
C SER A 182 15.23 2.31 -0.40
N ARG A 183 15.87 1.23 -0.82
CA ARG A 183 17.23 1.21 -1.35
C ARG A 183 17.32 0.17 -2.47
N PRO A 184 18.28 0.27 -3.40
CA PRO A 184 18.53 -0.79 -4.37
C PRO A 184 18.79 -2.13 -3.67
N SER A 185 18.13 -3.20 -4.12
CA SER A 185 18.21 -4.52 -3.49
C SER A 185 19.53 -5.24 -3.71
N ALA A 186 20.28 -4.87 -4.78
CA ALA A 186 21.56 -5.44 -5.13
C ALA A 186 22.50 -4.39 -5.74
N TRP A 187 23.81 -4.66 -5.75
CA TRP A 187 24.84 -3.72 -6.21
C TRP A 187 24.66 -3.33 -7.68
N TYR A 188 24.23 -4.24 -8.56
CA TYR A 188 24.00 -3.94 -9.98
C TYR A 188 22.82 -2.98 -10.21
N TRP A 189 21.85 -2.91 -9.31
CA TRP A 189 20.77 -1.92 -9.35
C TRP A 189 21.28 -0.50 -9.09
N TRP A 190 22.42 -0.35 -8.40
CA TRP A 190 23.04 0.96 -8.23
C TRP A 190 23.53 1.57 -9.56
N MET A 191 23.93 0.75 -10.53
CA MET A 191 24.34 1.24 -11.84
C MET A 191 23.19 1.85 -12.64
N VAL A 192 21.98 1.35 -12.47
CA VAL A 192 20.77 1.85 -13.12
C VAL A 192 19.88 2.67 -12.17
N TYR A 193 20.42 3.05 -11.05
CA TYR A 193 19.67 3.77 -10.01
C TYR A 193 18.99 5.08 -10.48
N PRO A 194 19.60 5.92 -11.34
CA PRO A 194 18.91 7.09 -11.88
C PRO A 194 17.64 6.72 -12.67
N ILE A 195 17.67 5.59 -13.38
CA ILE A 195 16.52 5.07 -14.13
C ILE A 195 15.46 4.57 -13.16
N LEU A 196 15.82 3.80 -12.13
CA LEU A 196 14.89 3.35 -11.08
C LEU A 196 14.20 4.55 -10.41
N ARG A 197 14.93 5.61 -10.11
CA ARG A 197 14.36 6.83 -9.55
C ARG A 197 13.37 7.52 -10.49
N ALA A 198 13.67 7.59 -11.77
CA ALA A 198 12.76 8.15 -12.77
C ALA A 198 11.46 7.32 -12.85
N PHE A 199 11.56 5.99 -12.81
CA PHE A 199 10.41 5.10 -12.73
C PHE A 199 9.63 5.31 -11.44
N GLN A 200 10.27 5.36 -10.28
CA GLN A 200 9.63 5.60 -9.00
C GLN A 200 8.85 6.92 -9.01
N GLU A 201 9.46 8.02 -9.47
CA GLU A 201 8.79 9.32 -9.57
C GLU A 201 7.60 9.27 -10.55
N MET A 202 7.74 8.59 -11.68
CA MET A 202 6.67 8.42 -12.66
C MET A 202 5.48 7.67 -12.05
N PHE A 203 5.72 6.54 -11.35
CA PHE A 203 4.65 5.78 -10.72
C PHE A 203 4.04 6.50 -9.55
N THR A 204 4.83 7.17 -8.71
CA THR A 204 4.30 8.01 -7.62
C THR A 204 3.32 9.07 -8.15
N ARG A 205 3.64 9.71 -9.28
CA ARG A 205 2.71 10.65 -9.94
C ARG A 205 1.46 9.98 -10.46
N ARG A 206 1.54 8.75 -11.00
CA ARG A 206 0.37 7.97 -11.42
C ARG A 206 -0.50 7.60 -10.23
N TYR A 207 0.09 7.13 -9.13
CA TYR A 207 -0.59 6.81 -7.88
C TYR A 207 -1.37 8.01 -7.33
N LEU A 208 -0.74 9.19 -7.25
CA LEU A 208 -1.40 10.41 -6.78
C LEU A 208 -2.61 10.83 -7.64
N LYS A 209 -2.61 10.46 -8.92
CA LYS A 209 -3.72 10.74 -9.85
C LYS A 209 -4.76 9.64 -9.90
N ALA A 210 -4.42 8.42 -9.47
CA ALA A 210 -5.25 7.23 -9.61
C ALA A 210 -6.65 7.39 -8.98
N LEU A 211 -6.75 8.17 -7.89
CA LEU A 211 -7.97 8.38 -7.12
C LEU A 211 -8.58 9.79 -7.28
N ALA A 212 -7.97 10.65 -8.10
CA ALA A 212 -8.37 12.05 -8.24
C ALA A 212 -9.40 12.32 -9.36
N GLY A 213 -9.70 11.35 -10.21
CA GLY A 213 -10.65 11.47 -11.31
C GLY A 213 -12.10 11.70 -10.88
N PRO A 214 -13.02 12.01 -11.80
CA PRO A 214 -14.44 12.07 -11.48
C PRO A 214 -14.92 10.72 -10.93
N LEU A 215 -15.82 10.77 -9.94
CA LEU A 215 -16.51 9.56 -9.50
C LEU A 215 -17.51 9.15 -10.58
N ALA A 216 -17.57 7.88 -10.94
CA ALA A 216 -18.63 7.38 -11.81
C ALA A 216 -19.99 7.62 -11.13
N ASP A 217 -20.91 8.25 -11.82
CA ASP A 217 -22.28 8.46 -11.36
C ASP A 217 -23.01 7.11 -11.37
N GLY A 218 -22.89 6.33 -10.29
CA GLY A 218 -23.44 4.98 -10.22
C GLY A 218 -23.84 4.48 -8.83
N LEU A 219 -23.67 5.32 -7.79
CA LEU A 219 -24.24 5.06 -6.46
C LEU A 219 -25.22 6.18 -6.13
N SER A 220 -26.43 6.05 -6.65
CA SER A 220 -27.55 6.88 -6.24
C SER A 220 -27.82 6.67 -4.74
N PRO A 221 -28.03 7.72 -3.94
CA PRO A 221 -28.58 7.58 -2.61
C PRO A 221 -30.11 7.39 -2.74
N GLU A 222 -30.56 6.16 -2.88
CA GLU A 222 -31.93 5.85 -2.45
C GLU A 222 -31.83 5.43 -0.98
N LEU A 223 -32.13 6.35 -0.08
CA LEU A 223 -32.70 6.16 1.26
C LEU A 223 -32.69 7.51 2.00
N GLU A 224 -33.52 8.45 1.51
CA GLU A 224 -34.19 9.41 2.35
C GLU A 224 -35.69 9.14 2.19
N GLY A 225 -36.27 8.52 3.19
CA GLY A 225 -37.69 8.27 3.38
C GLY A 225 -37.92 8.02 4.86
#